data_276b55c5d0da6aafe17c074b0e4df733
#
_entry.id   276b55c5d0da6aafe17c074b0e4df733
#
_cell.length_a   1.000
_cell.length_b   1.000
_cell.length_c   1.000
_cell.angle_alpha   90.00
_cell.angle_beta   90.00
_cell.angle_gamma   90.00
#
_symmetry.space_group_name_H-M   'P 1'
#
loop_
_entity.id
_entity.type
_entity.pdbx_description
1 polymer ?
#
loop_
_entity_poly.entity_id
_entity_poly.type
_entity_poly.pdbx_seq_one_letter_code
_entity_poly.pdbx_strand_id
1 'polypeptide(L)'
;MSGNTFGQLFAVTNFGESHGPAIGCVIDGCPPGLPLSEADIQPDLDRRRPGTSRFVTQRNEPDAVEILSGVYEGHTTGTPICLLIKNTDQRSKDYGNILQTFRPGHADYSYFQKYGIRDPRGGGRSSARMTAPMVAAGAVAKKWLLAQYGTVVRGCMTQVGELPVAFESWDHVGNNAFFAPMADVSALEAYIDALRKSGDSCGARIRVMASGVPLGLGQPLFDKMDADIAYAMMGINAVKGVEIGAGFASVAQRGSQHGDALSPDGFLSNNAGGVLGGITTGQDLEVSIAIKPTSSILTPRASIDTAGRPTEVVTKGRHDPCVGIRATPIAEAMLALVIMEHALQHRAQCGDVRSGLAPIAGALTL
;
A
#
# COMPACT_ATOMS: atom_id res chain seq x y z
N MET A 1 -5.11 -19.14 10.74
CA MET A 1 -5.11 -17.77 11.31
C MET A 1 -6.12 -16.90 10.57
N SER A 2 -6.72 -15.94 11.26
CA SER A 2 -7.64 -14.99 10.62
C SER A 2 -6.84 -13.94 9.88
N GLY A 3 -6.90 -13.69 8.64
CA GLY A 3 -6.09 -12.77 7.80
C GLY A 3 -6.02 -11.31 8.25
N ASN A 4 -5.77 -11.04 9.53
CA ASN A 4 -5.62 -9.71 10.12
C ASN A 4 -4.19 -9.39 10.55
N THR A 5 -3.29 -10.36 10.45
CA THR A 5 -1.86 -10.23 10.75
C THR A 5 -1.06 -10.46 9.49
N PHE A 6 -0.11 -9.57 9.21
CA PHE A 6 0.86 -9.65 8.12
C PHE A 6 2.26 -9.77 8.75
N GLY A 7 3.15 -10.55 8.11
CA GLY A 7 4.52 -10.79 8.59
C GLY A 7 4.62 -11.90 9.64
N GLN A 8 5.83 -12.32 9.93
CA GLN A 8 6.19 -13.37 10.89
C GLN A 8 7.14 -12.84 11.96
N LEU A 9 8.28 -12.25 11.57
CA LEU A 9 9.26 -11.63 12.47
C LEU A 9 8.95 -10.16 12.72
N PHE A 10 8.44 -9.44 11.72
CA PHE A 10 7.86 -8.11 11.87
C PHE A 10 6.34 -8.20 11.66
N ALA A 11 5.65 -8.67 12.67
CA ALA A 11 4.24 -9.00 12.59
C ALA A 11 3.36 -7.79 12.88
N VAL A 12 2.46 -7.46 11.96
CA VAL A 12 1.53 -6.33 12.08
C VAL A 12 0.10 -6.86 12.14
N THR A 13 -0.54 -6.77 13.31
CA THR A 13 -1.95 -7.13 13.51
C THR A 13 -2.82 -5.88 13.47
N ASN A 14 -3.68 -5.79 12.45
CA ASN A 14 -4.58 -4.66 12.22
C ASN A 14 -5.93 -4.89 12.89
N PHE A 15 -6.47 -3.91 13.61
CA PHE A 15 -7.76 -3.96 14.31
C PHE A 15 -8.61 -2.69 14.11
N GLY A 16 -9.86 -2.76 14.56
CA GLY A 16 -10.85 -1.68 14.50
C GLY A 16 -11.73 -1.71 13.24
N GLU A 17 -12.67 -0.79 13.17
CA GLU A 17 -13.69 -0.68 12.13
C GLU A 17 -13.77 0.75 11.58
N SER A 18 -14.12 0.91 10.30
CA SER A 18 -14.19 2.21 9.62
C SER A 18 -15.06 3.25 10.35
N HIS A 19 -16.13 2.81 11.01
CA HIS A 19 -17.07 3.62 11.76
C HIS A 19 -17.14 3.21 13.24
N GLY A 20 -16.16 2.44 13.71
CA GLY A 20 -15.91 2.20 15.13
C GLY A 20 -15.24 3.39 15.81
N PRO A 21 -14.98 3.32 17.11
CA PRO A 21 -14.36 4.43 17.88
C PRO A 21 -12.94 4.73 17.42
N ALA A 22 -12.20 3.72 17.02
CA ALA A 22 -10.80 3.82 16.58
C ALA A 22 -10.43 2.67 15.64
N ILE A 23 -9.31 2.85 14.96
CA ILE A 23 -8.57 1.82 14.22
C ILE A 23 -7.13 1.83 14.71
N GLY A 24 -6.40 0.75 14.51
CA GLY A 24 -5.01 0.68 14.92
C GLY A 24 -4.32 -0.59 14.48
N CYS A 25 -3.07 -0.71 14.88
CA CYS A 25 -2.31 -1.94 14.73
C CYS A 25 -1.42 -2.19 15.95
N VAL A 26 -1.07 -3.46 16.13
CA VAL A 26 0.02 -3.88 17.01
C VAL A 26 1.13 -4.40 16.11
N ILE A 27 2.34 -3.86 16.30
CA ILE A 27 3.56 -4.29 15.64
C ILE A 27 4.34 -5.10 16.66
N ASP A 28 4.65 -6.35 16.35
CA ASP A 28 5.54 -7.18 17.15
C ASP A 28 6.82 -7.48 16.36
N GLY A 29 7.95 -7.65 17.05
CA GLY A 29 9.24 -7.94 16.44
C GLY A 29 10.01 -6.71 15.90
N CYS A 30 9.59 -5.48 16.21
CA CYS A 30 10.41 -4.32 15.92
C CYS A 30 11.70 -4.35 16.77
N PRO A 31 12.90 -4.26 16.15
CA PRO A 31 14.15 -4.24 16.91
C PRO A 31 14.19 -3.08 17.92
N PRO A 32 14.78 -3.30 19.11
CA PRO A 32 14.95 -2.26 20.12
C PRO A 32 15.96 -1.19 19.70
N GLY A 33 15.86 -0.01 20.33
CA GLY A 33 16.81 1.09 20.16
C GLY A 33 16.60 1.98 18.95
N LEU A 34 15.53 1.78 18.16
CA LEU A 34 15.16 2.71 17.10
C LEU A 34 14.56 3.97 17.74
N PRO A 35 15.11 5.19 17.48
CA PRO A 35 14.42 6.42 17.87
C PRO A 35 13.05 6.49 17.21
N LEU A 36 11.97 6.62 17.99
CA LEU A 36 10.60 6.61 17.46
C LEU A 36 9.67 7.48 18.29
N SER A 37 8.92 8.32 17.57
CA SER A 37 7.84 9.15 18.09
C SER A 37 6.70 9.23 17.09
N GLU A 38 5.56 9.78 17.48
CA GLU A 38 4.43 10.06 16.57
C GLU A 38 4.84 10.96 15.39
N ALA A 39 5.76 11.88 15.60
CA ALA A 39 6.27 12.78 14.57
C ALA A 39 7.02 12.05 13.43
N ASP A 40 7.50 10.84 13.67
CA ASP A 40 8.15 10.00 12.66
C ASP A 40 7.14 9.25 11.78
N ILE A 41 5.93 9.04 12.28
CA ILE A 41 4.85 8.26 11.64
C ILE A 41 3.87 9.19 10.94
N GLN A 42 3.55 10.32 11.55
CA GLN A 42 2.51 11.25 11.12
C GLN A 42 2.67 11.74 9.66
N PRO A 43 3.86 12.05 9.15
CA PRO A 43 4.02 12.50 7.76
C PRO A 43 3.51 11.50 6.71
N ASP A 44 3.70 10.20 6.91
CA ASP A 44 3.17 9.17 6.01
C ASP A 44 1.62 9.09 6.10
N LEU A 45 1.07 9.24 7.30
CA LEU A 45 -0.38 9.30 7.51
C LEU A 45 -1.00 10.56 6.88
N ASP A 46 -0.33 11.70 6.98
CA ASP A 46 -0.78 12.96 6.38
C ASP A 46 -0.87 12.88 4.86
N ARG A 47 0.06 12.17 4.21
CA ARG A 47 0.00 11.89 2.77
C ARG A 47 -1.18 10.99 2.40
N ARG A 48 -1.55 10.05 3.28
CA ARG A 48 -2.59 9.05 3.04
C ARG A 48 -3.99 9.53 3.44
N ARG A 49 -4.13 10.40 4.45
CA ARG A 49 -5.43 10.76 5.06
C ARG A 49 -6.45 11.27 4.04
N PRO A 50 -7.75 11.18 4.33
CA PRO A 50 -8.79 11.78 3.50
C PRO A 50 -8.78 13.32 3.62
N GLY A 51 -9.36 14.01 2.63
CA GLY A 51 -9.51 15.46 2.68
C GLY A 51 -8.23 16.26 2.37
N THR A 52 -7.19 15.62 1.81
CA THR A 52 -5.92 16.30 1.45
C THR A 52 -6.06 17.23 0.25
N SER A 53 -7.05 17.02 -0.60
CA SER A 53 -7.32 17.86 -1.76
C SER A 53 -8.79 17.77 -2.20
N ARG A 54 -9.20 18.66 -3.13
CA ARG A 54 -10.53 18.61 -3.75
C ARG A 54 -10.77 17.35 -4.60
N PHE A 55 -9.73 16.63 -4.97
CA PHE A 55 -9.77 15.45 -5.84
C PHE A 55 -9.98 14.12 -5.09
N VAL A 56 -9.95 14.15 -3.78
CA VAL A 56 -10.21 13.01 -2.91
C VAL A 56 -11.52 13.19 -2.13
N THR A 57 -11.89 12.19 -1.35
CA THR A 57 -13.10 12.24 -0.50
C THR A 57 -13.11 13.46 0.41
N GLN A 58 -14.31 14.02 0.65
CA GLN A 58 -14.54 15.16 1.54
C GLN A 58 -14.64 14.74 3.03
N ARG A 59 -14.41 13.47 3.38
CA ARG A 59 -14.23 13.06 4.78
C ARG A 59 -12.99 13.77 5.32
N ASN A 60 -13.06 14.27 6.54
CA ASN A 60 -11.94 14.98 7.16
C ASN A 60 -11.54 14.26 8.45
N GLU A 61 -10.49 13.47 8.37
CA GLU A 61 -9.89 12.78 9.52
C GLU A 61 -8.45 13.29 9.68
N PRO A 62 -8.03 13.67 10.87
CA PRO A 62 -6.65 14.09 11.10
C PRO A 62 -5.67 12.91 11.00
N ASP A 63 -6.17 11.68 11.16
CA ASP A 63 -5.37 10.45 11.25
C ASP A 63 -4.21 10.60 12.25
N ALA A 64 -4.43 11.37 13.33
CA ALA A 64 -3.44 11.54 14.39
C ALA A 64 -3.17 10.18 15.06
N VAL A 65 -1.92 9.77 15.03
CA VAL A 65 -1.48 8.52 15.65
C VAL A 65 -1.08 8.74 17.09
N GLU A 66 -1.42 7.78 17.95
CA GLU A 66 -0.98 7.70 19.35
C GLU A 66 -0.17 6.43 19.53
N ILE A 67 1.03 6.51 20.11
CA ILE A 67 1.84 5.35 20.50
C ILE A 67 1.48 4.97 21.94
N LEU A 68 0.86 3.82 22.13
CA LEU A 68 0.37 3.38 23.46
C LEU A 68 1.33 2.45 24.17
N SER A 69 2.29 1.81 23.48
CA SER A 69 3.28 0.89 24.06
C SER A 69 4.47 0.70 23.12
N GLY A 70 5.51 0.02 23.61
CA GLY A 70 6.67 -0.39 22.84
C GLY A 70 7.72 0.70 22.64
N VAL A 71 7.54 1.87 23.23
CA VAL A 71 8.51 2.98 23.21
C VAL A 71 8.76 3.48 24.63
N TYR A 72 10.02 3.66 25.00
CA TYR A 72 10.45 4.22 26.26
C TYR A 72 11.60 5.22 26.02
N GLU A 73 11.50 6.41 26.60
CA GLU A 73 12.47 7.51 26.40
C GLU A 73 12.78 7.76 24.92
N GLY A 74 11.75 7.72 24.05
CA GLY A 74 11.87 7.99 22.64
C GLY A 74 12.52 6.88 21.80
N HIS A 75 12.68 5.67 22.34
CA HIS A 75 13.28 4.53 21.63
C HIS A 75 12.39 3.28 21.73
N THR A 76 12.38 2.48 20.67
CA THR A 76 11.71 1.18 20.70
C THR A 76 12.34 0.25 21.72
N THR A 77 11.51 -0.53 22.41
CA THR A 77 11.94 -1.43 23.50
C THR A 77 12.13 -2.89 23.10
N GLY A 78 11.73 -3.25 21.85
CA GLY A 78 11.65 -4.65 21.41
C GLY A 78 10.37 -5.36 21.86
N THR A 79 9.48 -4.68 22.58
CA THR A 79 8.16 -5.18 22.95
C THR A 79 7.10 -4.66 21.98
N PRO A 80 5.86 -5.21 21.97
CA PRO A 80 4.83 -4.81 21.00
C PRO A 80 4.54 -3.31 21.02
N ILE A 81 4.59 -2.69 19.83
CA ILE A 81 4.22 -1.29 19.61
C ILE A 81 2.75 -1.24 19.25
N CYS A 82 1.93 -0.59 20.07
CA CYS A 82 0.52 -0.34 19.76
C CYS A 82 0.35 1.06 19.22
N LEU A 83 -0.18 1.15 18.00
CA LEU A 83 -0.52 2.40 17.32
C LEU A 83 -2.05 2.54 17.22
N LEU A 84 -2.59 3.64 17.73
CA LEU A 84 -4.02 3.93 17.75
C LEU A 84 -4.33 5.20 16.95
N ILE A 85 -5.40 5.17 16.15
CA ILE A 85 -5.92 6.30 15.38
C ILE A 85 -7.42 6.43 15.66
N LYS A 86 -7.86 7.52 16.28
CA LYS A 86 -9.27 7.76 16.58
C LYS A 86 -10.05 8.12 15.31
N ASN A 87 -11.28 7.63 15.19
CA ASN A 87 -12.23 8.05 14.16
C ASN A 87 -13.02 9.27 14.66
N THR A 88 -12.91 10.42 13.99
CA THR A 88 -13.50 11.68 14.44
C THR A 88 -14.61 12.20 13.53
N ASP A 89 -14.58 11.93 12.21
CA ASP A 89 -15.59 12.37 11.22
C ASP A 89 -16.36 11.19 10.60
N GLN A 90 -16.82 10.25 11.43
CA GLN A 90 -17.70 9.19 10.98
C GLN A 90 -19.16 9.68 10.92
N ARG A 91 -19.86 9.38 9.79
CA ARG A 91 -21.28 9.74 9.61
C ARG A 91 -22.11 8.50 9.27
N SER A 92 -22.49 7.77 10.30
CA SER A 92 -23.24 6.51 10.16
C SER A 92 -24.60 6.70 9.44
N LYS A 93 -25.19 7.89 9.49
CA LYS A 93 -26.45 8.24 8.81
C LYS A 93 -26.34 8.21 7.27
N ASP A 94 -25.15 8.38 6.71
CA ASP A 94 -24.93 8.38 5.25
C ASP A 94 -25.15 6.99 4.61
N TYR A 95 -25.27 5.94 5.41
CA TYR A 95 -25.38 4.55 4.95
C TYR A 95 -26.76 3.92 5.16
N GLY A 96 -27.79 4.70 5.54
CA GLY A 96 -29.14 4.21 5.80
C GLY A 96 -29.78 3.48 4.60
N ASN A 97 -29.52 3.95 3.39
CA ASN A 97 -30.06 3.40 2.14
C ASN A 97 -29.41 2.08 1.70
N ILE A 98 -28.29 1.69 2.32
CA ILE A 98 -27.57 0.44 1.98
C ILE A 98 -27.56 -0.58 3.12
N LEU A 99 -28.33 -0.34 4.18
CA LEU A 99 -28.43 -1.27 5.32
C LEU A 99 -28.87 -2.67 4.87
N GLN A 100 -29.86 -2.72 3.98
CA GLN A 100 -30.50 -3.97 3.52
C GLN A 100 -30.14 -4.32 2.06
N THR A 101 -29.17 -3.66 1.46
CA THR A 101 -28.77 -3.90 0.06
C THR A 101 -27.28 -4.13 -0.06
N PHE A 102 -26.84 -4.75 -1.15
CA PHE A 102 -25.43 -5.01 -1.42
C PHE A 102 -24.93 -4.11 -2.55
N ARG A 103 -23.84 -3.37 -2.31
CA ARG A 103 -23.23 -2.53 -3.36
C ARG A 103 -22.53 -3.40 -4.40
N PRO A 104 -22.83 -3.25 -5.70
CA PRO A 104 -22.09 -3.93 -6.76
C PRO A 104 -20.60 -3.59 -6.74
N GLY A 105 -19.73 -4.61 -6.85
CA GLY A 105 -18.28 -4.42 -6.82
C GLY A 105 -17.68 -4.09 -5.45
N HIS A 106 -18.48 -4.03 -4.38
CA HIS A 106 -18.06 -3.91 -2.99
C HIS A 106 -18.10 -5.27 -2.29
N ALA A 107 -17.42 -5.40 -1.15
CA ALA A 107 -17.35 -6.66 -0.39
C ALA A 107 -18.61 -6.97 0.46
N ASP A 108 -19.68 -6.18 0.35
CA ASP A 108 -20.87 -6.29 1.18
C ASP A 108 -21.47 -7.71 1.17
N TYR A 109 -21.69 -8.25 -0.02
CA TYR A 109 -22.28 -9.59 -0.21
C TYR A 109 -21.38 -10.70 0.32
N SER A 110 -20.08 -10.67 -0.05
CA SER A 110 -19.12 -11.70 0.36
C SER A 110 -18.88 -11.72 1.87
N TYR A 111 -18.84 -10.56 2.53
CA TYR A 111 -18.76 -10.49 3.99
C TYR A 111 -20.01 -11.04 4.66
N PHE A 112 -21.19 -10.67 4.16
CA PHE A 112 -22.45 -11.16 4.70
C PHE A 112 -22.56 -12.69 4.57
N GLN A 113 -22.20 -13.24 3.41
CA GLN A 113 -22.24 -14.70 3.19
C GLN A 113 -21.20 -15.44 4.04
N LYS A 114 -20.01 -14.86 4.22
CA LYS A 114 -18.93 -15.51 4.97
C LYS A 114 -19.14 -15.50 6.47
N TYR A 115 -19.58 -14.37 7.01
CA TYR A 115 -19.63 -14.14 8.46
C TYR A 115 -21.05 -14.17 9.04
N GLY A 116 -22.09 -14.24 8.19
CA GLY A 116 -23.50 -14.18 8.59
C GLY A 116 -23.96 -12.79 9.06
N ILE A 117 -23.03 -11.87 9.26
CA ILE A 117 -23.25 -10.49 9.70
C ILE A 117 -22.27 -9.55 9.01
N ARG A 118 -22.67 -8.31 8.77
CA ARG A 118 -21.78 -7.24 8.32
C ARG A 118 -22.10 -5.92 9.04
N ASP A 119 -21.12 -5.08 9.24
CA ASP A 119 -21.34 -3.66 9.55
C ASP A 119 -21.58 -2.91 8.24
N PRO A 120 -22.79 -2.39 7.98
CA PRO A 120 -23.10 -1.65 6.76
C PRO A 120 -22.47 -0.26 6.75
N ARG A 121 -22.05 0.26 7.91
CA ARG A 121 -21.50 1.62 8.07
C ARG A 121 -20.11 1.68 7.45
N GLY A 122 -19.98 2.32 6.29
CA GLY A 122 -18.71 2.49 5.58
C GLY A 122 -18.00 1.20 5.13
N GLY A 123 -18.65 0.03 5.31
CA GLY A 123 -18.10 -1.28 4.95
C GLY A 123 -17.20 -1.92 6.02
N GLY A 124 -17.17 -1.39 7.26
CA GLY A 124 -16.43 -1.99 8.39
C GLY A 124 -14.97 -2.30 8.04
N ARG A 125 -14.57 -3.56 8.20
CA ARG A 125 -13.21 -4.07 7.88
C ARG A 125 -12.87 -4.05 6.39
N SER A 126 -13.84 -4.08 5.48
CA SER A 126 -13.57 -4.02 4.03
C SER A 126 -13.31 -2.59 3.52
N SER A 127 -13.42 -1.60 4.39
CA SER A 127 -13.17 -0.20 4.06
C SER A 127 -11.68 0.07 3.81
N ALA A 128 -11.39 0.94 2.84
CA ALA A 128 -10.03 1.47 2.62
C ALA A 128 -9.48 2.25 3.84
N ARG A 129 -10.33 2.60 4.82
CA ARG A 129 -9.90 3.19 6.10
C ARG A 129 -8.91 2.29 6.85
N MET A 130 -9.06 0.96 6.71
CA MET A 130 -8.19 -0.04 7.36
C MET A 130 -6.75 0.00 6.89
N THR A 131 -6.43 0.75 5.84
CA THR A 131 -5.06 0.95 5.37
C THR A 131 -4.28 2.00 6.17
N ALA A 132 -4.93 2.86 6.99
CA ALA A 132 -4.22 3.84 7.81
C ALA A 132 -3.28 3.19 8.84
N PRO A 133 -3.70 2.17 9.61
CA PRO A 133 -2.78 1.44 10.47
C PRO A 133 -1.63 0.74 9.73
N MET A 134 -1.86 0.29 8.49
CA MET A 134 -0.79 -0.29 7.66
C MET A 134 0.26 0.76 7.30
N VAL A 135 -0.19 1.99 6.96
CA VAL A 135 0.71 3.11 6.69
C VAL A 135 1.51 3.49 7.94
N ALA A 136 0.86 3.52 9.11
CA ALA A 136 1.54 3.78 10.37
C ALA A 136 2.63 2.74 10.67
N ALA A 137 2.33 1.44 10.49
CA ALA A 137 3.32 0.37 10.64
C ALA A 137 4.43 0.45 9.58
N GLY A 138 4.07 0.76 8.35
CA GLY A 138 5.01 0.96 7.24
C GLY A 138 5.98 2.13 7.48
N ALA A 139 5.54 3.20 8.15
CA ALA A 139 6.41 4.31 8.54
C ALA A 139 7.50 3.87 9.53
N VAL A 140 7.16 3.01 10.49
CA VAL A 140 8.15 2.39 11.42
C VAL A 140 9.15 1.55 10.64
N ALA A 141 8.68 0.70 9.71
CA ALA A 141 9.54 -0.10 8.84
C ALA A 141 10.45 0.76 7.96
N LYS A 142 9.91 1.80 7.29
CA LYS A 142 10.70 2.74 6.48
C LYS A 142 11.81 3.40 7.30
N LYS A 143 11.49 3.86 8.51
CA LYS A 143 12.47 4.50 9.40
C LYS A 143 13.61 3.55 9.78
N TRP A 144 13.27 2.32 10.13
CA TRP A 144 14.28 1.31 10.46
C TRP A 144 15.15 0.95 9.24
N LEU A 145 14.54 0.71 8.08
CA LEU A 145 15.24 0.38 6.83
C LEU A 145 16.17 1.51 6.38
N LEU A 146 15.71 2.76 6.49
CA LEU A 146 16.56 3.92 6.20
C LEU A 146 17.76 3.99 7.15
N ALA A 147 17.55 3.80 8.45
CA ALA A 147 18.61 3.86 9.45
C ALA A 147 19.63 2.72 9.31
N GLN A 148 19.20 1.53 8.90
CA GLN A 148 20.08 0.34 8.81
C GLN A 148 20.80 0.24 7.47
N TYR A 149 20.13 0.56 6.38
CA TYR A 149 20.62 0.26 5.01
C TYR A 149 20.60 1.46 4.08
N GLY A 150 20.04 2.60 4.49
CA GLY A 150 19.80 3.70 3.60
C GLY A 150 18.66 3.44 2.60
N THR A 151 17.85 2.42 2.83
CA THR A 151 16.74 2.06 1.93
C THR A 151 15.68 3.17 1.93
N VAL A 152 15.30 3.62 0.74
CA VAL A 152 14.26 4.62 0.50
C VAL A 152 13.15 4.03 -0.35
N VAL A 153 11.90 4.09 0.13
CA VAL A 153 10.73 3.62 -0.59
C VAL A 153 9.90 4.80 -1.07
N ARG A 154 9.62 4.87 -2.38
CA ARG A 154 8.86 5.96 -3.01
C ARG A 154 7.87 5.40 -4.01
N GLY A 155 6.67 6.01 -4.07
CA GLY A 155 5.63 5.67 -5.03
C GLY A 155 5.17 6.86 -5.84
N CYS A 156 4.69 6.61 -7.05
CA CYS A 156 4.08 7.61 -7.90
C CYS A 156 2.95 7.01 -8.74
N MET A 157 2.03 7.87 -9.19
CA MET A 157 1.01 7.52 -10.18
C MET A 157 1.65 7.41 -11.56
N THR A 158 1.29 6.36 -12.31
CA THR A 158 1.72 6.17 -13.71
C THR A 158 0.54 6.12 -14.67
N GLN A 159 -0.70 6.06 -14.15
CA GLN A 159 -1.92 6.17 -14.97
C GLN A 159 -3.11 6.51 -14.08
N VAL A 160 -4.02 7.37 -14.58
CA VAL A 160 -5.31 7.71 -13.95
C VAL A 160 -6.41 7.49 -14.98
N GLY A 161 -7.27 6.49 -14.74
CA GLY A 161 -8.25 6.07 -15.74
C GLY A 161 -7.57 5.68 -17.05
N GLU A 162 -7.92 6.36 -18.14
CA GLU A 162 -7.31 6.18 -19.47
C GLU A 162 -6.07 7.08 -19.70
N LEU A 163 -5.80 8.04 -18.82
CA LEU A 163 -4.70 9.00 -19.00
C LEU A 163 -3.39 8.42 -18.47
N PRO A 164 -2.37 8.23 -19.34
CA PRO A 164 -1.02 7.90 -18.88
C PRO A 164 -0.39 9.10 -18.17
N VAL A 165 0.45 8.81 -17.19
CA VAL A 165 1.23 9.81 -16.44
C VAL A 165 2.71 9.56 -16.72
N ALA A 166 3.34 10.51 -17.43
CA ALA A 166 4.75 10.44 -17.79
C ALA A 166 5.62 10.64 -16.53
N PHE A 167 6.75 9.94 -16.47
CA PHE A 167 7.74 10.17 -15.43
C PHE A 167 8.73 11.25 -15.86
N GLU A 168 8.74 12.37 -15.16
CA GLU A 168 9.70 13.47 -15.35
C GLU A 168 10.72 13.51 -14.20
N SER A 169 10.22 13.61 -12.94
CA SER A 169 11.06 13.67 -11.75
C SER A 169 10.32 13.23 -10.50
N TRP A 170 11.04 12.63 -9.57
CA TRP A 170 10.56 12.36 -8.21
C TRP A 170 10.21 13.65 -7.44
N ASP A 171 10.83 14.79 -7.78
CA ASP A 171 10.60 16.07 -7.10
C ASP A 171 9.17 16.58 -7.30
N HIS A 172 8.51 16.19 -8.38
CA HIS A 172 7.13 16.57 -8.65
C HIS A 172 6.11 15.79 -7.80
N VAL A 173 6.44 14.56 -7.35
CA VAL A 173 5.51 13.66 -6.67
C VAL A 173 4.93 14.28 -5.39
N GLY A 174 5.74 15.00 -4.62
CA GLY A 174 5.31 15.67 -3.38
C GLY A 174 4.60 17.01 -3.60
N ASN A 175 4.61 17.56 -4.81
CA ASN A 175 4.20 18.93 -5.11
C ASN A 175 2.82 19.02 -5.76
N ASN A 176 2.13 17.89 -5.98
CA ASN A 176 0.77 17.86 -6.54
C ASN A 176 -0.13 16.87 -5.82
N ALA A 177 -1.44 17.03 -6.02
CA ALA A 177 -2.46 16.24 -5.33
C ALA A 177 -2.58 14.78 -5.82
N PHE A 178 -1.86 14.41 -6.88
CA PHE A 178 -1.99 13.08 -7.53
C PHE A 178 -0.82 12.15 -7.26
N PHE A 179 0.23 12.62 -6.56
CA PHE A 179 1.52 11.91 -6.53
C PHE A 179 2.06 11.62 -7.93
N ALA A 180 1.76 12.50 -8.88
CA ALA A 180 2.22 12.37 -10.26
C ALA A 180 3.67 12.88 -10.38
N PRO A 181 4.57 12.13 -11.05
CA PRO A 181 5.97 12.52 -11.23
C PRO A 181 6.15 13.47 -12.43
N MET A 182 5.18 14.36 -12.67
CA MET A 182 5.16 15.36 -13.73
C MET A 182 4.76 16.74 -13.19
N ALA A 183 5.23 17.80 -13.84
CA ALA A 183 5.00 19.18 -13.40
C ALA A 183 3.56 19.64 -13.67
N ASP A 184 3.04 19.38 -14.86
CA ASP A 184 1.68 19.78 -15.26
C ASP A 184 0.68 18.64 -15.05
N VAL A 185 -0.22 18.81 -14.10
CA VAL A 185 -1.30 17.86 -13.79
C VAL A 185 -2.68 18.35 -14.21
N SER A 186 -2.78 19.40 -15.00
CA SER A 186 -4.05 20.05 -15.39
C SER A 186 -5.01 19.09 -16.11
N ALA A 187 -4.49 18.19 -16.93
CA ALA A 187 -5.30 17.16 -17.61
C ALA A 187 -5.90 16.16 -16.60
N LEU A 188 -5.15 15.77 -15.58
CA LEU A 188 -5.63 14.88 -14.53
C LEU A 188 -6.72 15.57 -13.68
N GLU A 189 -6.52 16.85 -13.37
CA GLU A 189 -7.52 17.67 -12.65
C GLU A 189 -8.84 17.75 -13.42
N ALA A 190 -8.77 18.09 -14.71
CA ALA A 190 -9.95 18.17 -15.57
C ALA A 190 -10.69 16.82 -15.70
N TYR A 191 -9.94 15.72 -15.80
CA TYR A 191 -10.50 14.38 -15.91
C TYR A 191 -11.24 13.97 -14.61
N ILE A 192 -10.64 14.18 -13.44
CA ILE A 192 -11.28 13.87 -12.16
C ILE A 192 -12.49 14.77 -11.90
N ASP A 193 -12.43 16.06 -12.27
CA ASP A 193 -13.58 16.97 -12.14
C ASP A 193 -14.74 16.54 -13.05
N ALA A 194 -14.47 16.04 -14.26
CA ALA A 194 -15.49 15.48 -15.15
C ALA A 194 -16.15 14.23 -14.55
N LEU A 195 -15.36 13.30 -13.99
CA LEU A 195 -15.88 12.11 -13.30
C LEU A 195 -16.74 12.46 -12.08
N ARG A 196 -16.35 13.45 -11.29
CA ARG A 196 -17.16 13.93 -10.17
C ARG A 196 -18.50 14.50 -10.63
N LYS A 197 -18.52 15.25 -11.71
CA LYS A 197 -19.77 15.82 -12.29
C LYS A 197 -20.71 14.73 -12.83
N SER A 198 -20.16 13.66 -13.42
CA SER A 198 -20.95 12.51 -13.91
C SER A 198 -21.36 11.54 -12.79
N GLY A 199 -20.79 11.68 -11.58
CA GLY A 199 -21.06 10.78 -10.46
C GLY A 199 -20.42 9.39 -10.61
N ASP A 200 -19.35 9.29 -11.39
CA ASP A 200 -18.63 8.06 -11.68
C ASP A 200 -17.22 8.06 -11.07
N SER A 201 -16.41 7.03 -11.35
CA SER A 201 -15.07 6.81 -10.81
C SER A 201 -14.15 6.16 -11.83
N CYS A 202 -12.84 6.26 -11.59
CA CYS A 202 -11.83 5.59 -12.41
C CYS A 202 -10.85 4.77 -11.55
N GLY A 203 -10.13 3.88 -12.23
CA GLY A 203 -8.98 3.16 -11.68
C GLY A 203 -7.68 3.96 -11.80
N ALA A 204 -6.60 3.35 -11.36
CA ALA A 204 -5.26 3.92 -11.47
C ALA A 204 -4.20 2.83 -11.57
N ARG A 205 -3.03 3.19 -12.09
CA ARG A 205 -1.78 2.42 -11.96
C ARG A 205 -0.80 3.21 -11.11
N ILE A 206 -0.21 2.54 -10.14
CA ILE A 206 0.80 3.10 -9.24
C ILE A 206 2.09 2.30 -9.43
N ARG A 207 3.22 2.99 -9.51
CA ARG A 207 4.56 2.41 -9.42
C ARG A 207 5.15 2.71 -8.05
N VAL A 208 5.73 1.70 -7.42
CA VAL A 208 6.49 1.85 -6.18
C VAL A 208 7.91 1.32 -6.40
N MET A 209 8.88 2.06 -5.94
CA MET A 209 10.29 1.70 -5.99
C MET A 209 10.89 1.70 -4.59
N ALA A 210 11.79 0.75 -4.34
CA ALA A 210 12.67 0.77 -3.19
C ALA A 210 14.12 0.77 -3.67
N SER A 211 14.85 1.85 -3.39
CA SER A 211 16.28 1.98 -3.66
C SER A 211 17.09 1.70 -2.40
N GLY A 212 18.33 1.28 -2.56
CA GLY A 212 19.19 0.94 -1.43
C GLY A 212 18.73 -0.32 -0.69
N VAL A 213 18.13 -1.27 -1.40
CA VAL A 213 17.74 -2.56 -0.84
C VAL A 213 18.96 -3.48 -0.83
N PRO A 214 19.28 -4.11 0.33
CA PRO A 214 20.41 -5.03 0.38
C PRO A 214 20.26 -6.22 -0.57
N LEU A 215 21.39 -6.69 -1.09
CA LEU A 215 21.51 -7.94 -1.81
C LEU A 215 21.23 -9.12 -0.88
N GLY A 216 20.47 -10.13 -1.34
CA GLY A 216 20.33 -11.41 -0.64
C GLY A 216 19.07 -11.54 0.22
N LEU A 217 18.15 -10.59 0.18
CA LEU A 217 16.84 -10.71 0.87
C LEU A 217 15.89 -11.59 0.06
N GLY A 218 15.13 -12.44 0.74
CA GLY A 218 14.16 -13.36 0.12
C GLY A 218 14.65 -14.80 0.15
N GLN A 219 13.80 -15.72 -0.30
CA GLN A 219 14.03 -17.16 -0.25
C GLN A 219 13.90 -17.80 -1.65
N PRO A 220 14.50 -19.00 -1.88
CA PRO A 220 14.59 -19.53 -3.25
C PRO A 220 13.31 -20.24 -3.74
N LEU A 221 12.38 -20.67 -2.88
CA LEU A 221 11.22 -21.46 -3.29
C LEU A 221 9.91 -20.90 -2.74
N PHE A 222 9.73 -20.93 -1.43
CA PHE A 222 8.64 -20.26 -0.72
C PHE A 222 9.19 -19.00 -0.05
N ASP A 223 8.33 -18.04 0.27
CA ASP A 223 8.74 -16.73 0.78
C ASP A 223 9.73 -15.99 -0.16
N LYS A 224 9.51 -16.13 -1.48
CA LYS A 224 10.24 -15.34 -2.46
C LYS A 224 9.89 -13.87 -2.29
N MET A 225 10.87 -12.97 -2.45
CA MET A 225 10.66 -11.53 -2.33
C MET A 225 9.55 -11.03 -3.26
N ASP A 226 9.53 -11.44 -4.53
CA ASP A 226 8.51 -11.07 -5.51
C ASP A 226 7.12 -11.62 -5.17
N ALA A 227 7.05 -12.87 -4.66
CA ALA A 227 5.79 -13.48 -4.24
C ALA A 227 5.20 -12.77 -3.03
N ASP A 228 6.01 -12.43 -2.03
CA ASP A 228 5.56 -11.72 -0.82
C ASP A 228 5.19 -10.26 -1.11
N ILE A 229 5.92 -9.60 -2.02
CA ILE A 229 5.51 -8.29 -2.55
C ILE A 229 4.14 -8.40 -3.21
N ALA A 230 3.91 -9.38 -4.08
CA ALA A 230 2.62 -9.56 -4.74
C ALA A 230 1.50 -9.87 -3.73
N TYR A 231 1.75 -10.71 -2.73
CA TYR A 231 0.81 -11.00 -1.64
C TYR A 231 0.45 -9.74 -0.84
N ALA A 232 1.45 -8.95 -0.45
CA ALA A 232 1.25 -7.71 0.31
C ALA A 232 0.45 -6.68 -0.50
N MET A 233 0.82 -6.47 -1.78
CA MET A 233 0.14 -5.52 -2.67
C MET A 233 -1.30 -5.94 -2.97
N MET A 234 -1.57 -7.25 -3.18
CA MET A 234 -2.94 -7.76 -3.36
C MET A 234 -3.79 -7.64 -2.08
N GLY A 235 -3.18 -7.50 -0.91
CA GLY A 235 -3.85 -7.19 0.36
C GLY A 235 -4.40 -5.76 0.44
N ILE A 236 -3.94 -4.84 -0.39
CA ILE A 236 -4.43 -3.46 -0.46
C ILE A 236 -5.84 -3.44 -1.08
N ASN A 237 -6.77 -2.73 -0.44
CA ASN A 237 -8.13 -2.59 -0.95
C ASN A 237 -8.14 -2.06 -2.39
N ALA A 238 -8.96 -2.68 -3.25
CA ALA A 238 -9.16 -2.35 -4.66
C ALA A 238 -8.00 -2.73 -5.62
N VAL A 239 -6.88 -3.26 -5.15
CA VAL A 239 -5.84 -3.80 -6.04
C VAL A 239 -6.38 -5.02 -6.79
N LYS A 240 -6.07 -5.12 -8.09
CA LYS A 240 -6.49 -6.18 -9.01
C LYS A 240 -5.36 -6.75 -9.88
N GLY A 241 -4.18 -6.16 -9.81
CA GLY A 241 -3.01 -6.66 -10.51
C GLY A 241 -1.74 -6.15 -9.86
N VAL A 242 -0.70 -6.96 -9.94
CA VAL A 242 0.66 -6.64 -9.48
C VAL A 242 1.63 -7.07 -10.57
N GLU A 243 2.60 -6.24 -10.87
CA GLU A 243 3.71 -6.51 -11.79
C GLU A 243 5.02 -6.20 -11.08
N ILE A 244 6.02 -7.05 -11.27
CA ILE A 244 7.39 -6.89 -10.77
C ILE A 244 8.28 -6.65 -11.99
N GLY A 245 9.09 -5.59 -11.98
CA GLY A 245 9.95 -5.22 -13.11
C GLY A 245 9.16 -5.05 -14.41
N ALA A 246 9.57 -5.73 -15.46
CA ALA A 246 8.89 -5.71 -16.77
C ALA A 246 7.46 -6.28 -16.74
N GLY A 247 7.10 -7.05 -15.70
CA GLY A 247 5.76 -7.58 -15.52
C GLY A 247 5.22 -8.28 -16.77
N PHE A 248 4.00 -7.97 -17.20
CA PHE A 248 3.38 -8.55 -18.40
C PHE A 248 4.09 -8.17 -19.71
N ALA A 249 4.87 -7.09 -19.75
CA ALA A 249 5.65 -6.74 -20.95
C ALA A 249 6.76 -7.77 -21.24
N SER A 250 7.19 -8.57 -20.26
CA SER A 250 8.17 -9.63 -20.43
C SER A 250 7.73 -10.70 -21.44
N VAL A 251 6.42 -10.91 -21.61
CA VAL A 251 5.87 -11.90 -22.56
C VAL A 251 6.29 -11.60 -24.00
N ALA A 252 6.43 -10.31 -24.37
CA ALA A 252 6.84 -9.88 -25.68
C ALA A 252 8.37 -9.82 -25.86
N GLN A 253 9.15 -9.96 -24.79
CA GLN A 253 10.60 -9.92 -24.82
C GLN A 253 11.19 -11.29 -25.17
N ARG A 254 12.30 -11.28 -25.89
CA ARG A 254 13.13 -12.49 -26.07
C ARG A 254 14.05 -12.65 -24.85
N GLY A 255 14.51 -13.88 -24.56
CA GLY A 255 15.42 -14.13 -23.45
C GLY A 255 16.70 -13.27 -23.49
N SER A 256 17.24 -12.99 -24.69
CA SER A 256 18.39 -12.09 -24.89
C SER A 256 18.08 -10.61 -24.59
N GLN A 257 16.82 -10.23 -24.56
CA GLN A 257 16.37 -8.86 -24.23
C GLN A 257 15.98 -8.73 -22.76
N HIS A 258 15.37 -9.79 -22.20
CA HIS A 258 14.89 -9.80 -20.82
C HIS A 258 16.01 -10.04 -19.81
N GLY A 259 17.04 -10.80 -20.17
CA GLY A 259 18.14 -11.13 -19.26
C GLY A 259 18.90 -9.87 -18.82
N ASP A 260 18.93 -9.62 -17.50
CA ASP A 260 19.68 -8.52 -16.92
C ASP A 260 21.16 -8.89 -16.86
N ALA A 261 21.90 -8.48 -17.90
CA ALA A 261 23.32 -8.82 -18.03
C ALA A 261 24.16 -8.14 -16.94
N LEU A 262 25.16 -8.86 -16.45
CA LEU A 262 26.09 -8.37 -15.43
C LEU A 262 27.38 -7.90 -16.06
N SER A 263 27.93 -6.83 -15.54
CA SER A 263 29.28 -6.33 -15.82
C SER A 263 30.04 -6.07 -14.52
N PRO A 264 31.33 -5.83 -14.56
CA PRO A 264 32.08 -5.39 -13.36
C PRO A 264 31.55 -4.10 -12.76
N ASP A 265 30.87 -3.27 -13.56
CA ASP A 265 30.31 -1.97 -13.14
C ASP A 265 28.85 -2.06 -12.67
N GLY A 266 28.25 -3.26 -12.67
CA GLY A 266 26.87 -3.50 -12.22
C GLY A 266 26.00 -4.18 -13.27
N PHE A 267 24.69 -4.20 -13.03
CA PHE A 267 23.69 -4.70 -13.96
C PHE A 267 23.43 -3.69 -15.10
N LEU A 268 23.24 -4.20 -16.32
CA LEU A 268 22.99 -3.36 -17.51
C LEU A 268 21.51 -3.04 -17.72
N SER A 269 20.61 -3.73 -17.03
CA SER A 269 19.16 -3.53 -17.06
C SER A 269 18.54 -4.04 -15.77
N ASN A 270 17.23 -3.78 -15.56
CA ASN A 270 16.48 -4.24 -14.38
C ASN A 270 15.10 -4.77 -14.81
N ASN A 271 15.05 -5.65 -15.82
CA ASN A 271 13.81 -6.26 -16.28
C ASN A 271 13.15 -7.14 -15.21
N ALA A 272 13.97 -7.79 -14.38
CA ALA A 272 13.51 -8.62 -13.26
C ALA A 272 12.98 -7.80 -12.06
N GLY A 273 13.14 -6.47 -12.08
CA GLY A 273 12.64 -5.59 -11.02
C GLY A 273 13.36 -5.76 -9.68
N GLY A 274 14.67 -6.09 -9.72
CA GLY A 274 15.51 -6.24 -8.53
C GLY A 274 15.44 -7.60 -7.84
N VAL A 275 14.77 -8.59 -8.43
CA VAL A 275 14.61 -9.94 -7.85
C VAL A 275 14.94 -11.02 -8.86
N LEU A 276 15.88 -11.90 -8.52
CA LEU A 276 16.21 -13.09 -9.31
C LEU A 276 16.11 -14.35 -8.43
N GLY A 277 15.34 -15.32 -8.89
CA GLY A 277 15.11 -16.57 -8.14
C GLY A 277 14.42 -16.39 -6.79
N GLY A 278 13.74 -15.26 -6.57
CA GLY A 278 13.08 -14.91 -5.32
C GLY A 278 13.96 -14.12 -4.33
N ILE A 279 15.19 -13.77 -4.74
CA ILE A 279 16.19 -13.12 -3.88
C ILE A 279 16.57 -11.77 -4.51
N THR A 280 16.73 -10.73 -3.67
CA THR A 280 17.10 -9.39 -4.13
C THR A 280 18.51 -9.36 -4.72
N THR A 281 18.66 -8.60 -5.81
CA THR A 281 19.95 -8.47 -6.55
C THR A 281 20.79 -7.28 -6.07
N GLY A 282 20.27 -6.45 -5.17
CA GLY A 282 20.86 -5.16 -4.79
C GLY A 282 20.47 -4.01 -5.73
N GLN A 283 19.78 -4.28 -6.83
CA GLN A 283 19.16 -3.27 -7.67
C GLN A 283 17.88 -2.74 -7.01
N ASP A 284 17.33 -1.64 -7.56
CA ASP A 284 16.04 -1.12 -7.12
C ASP A 284 14.94 -2.16 -7.29
N LEU A 285 14.12 -2.35 -6.26
CA LEU A 285 12.88 -3.11 -6.39
C LEU A 285 11.84 -2.26 -7.11
N GLU A 286 11.27 -2.80 -8.20
CA GLU A 286 10.26 -2.12 -8.99
C GLU A 286 8.95 -2.90 -9.01
N VAL A 287 7.88 -2.25 -8.52
CA VAL A 287 6.54 -2.83 -8.42
C VAL A 287 5.52 -1.91 -9.04
N SER A 288 4.61 -2.44 -9.86
CA SER A 288 3.43 -1.72 -10.33
C SER A 288 2.16 -2.43 -9.87
N ILE A 289 1.15 -1.64 -9.47
CA ILE A 289 -0.16 -2.16 -9.06
C ILE A 289 -1.29 -1.51 -9.85
N ALA A 290 -2.30 -2.32 -10.19
CA ALA A 290 -3.53 -1.86 -10.80
C ALA A 290 -4.64 -1.73 -9.75
N ILE A 291 -5.22 -0.56 -9.63
CA ILE A 291 -6.32 -0.22 -8.72
C ILE A 291 -7.61 -0.12 -9.53
N LYS A 292 -8.64 -0.89 -9.16
CA LYS A 292 -9.95 -0.80 -9.81
C LYS A 292 -10.68 0.51 -9.45
N PRO A 293 -11.66 0.96 -10.27
CA PRO A 293 -12.53 2.07 -9.92
C PRO A 293 -13.24 1.89 -8.58
N THR A 294 -13.53 3.00 -7.90
CA THR A 294 -14.33 3.02 -6.67
C THR A 294 -15.71 2.42 -6.93
N SER A 295 -16.12 1.46 -6.10
CA SER A 295 -17.42 0.80 -6.26
C SER A 295 -18.62 1.65 -5.81
N SER A 296 -18.37 2.66 -4.99
CA SER A 296 -19.42 3.54 -4.45
C SER A 296 -19.55 4.77 -5.35
N ILE A 297 -20.56 4.76 -6.23
CA ILE A 297 -20.82 5.82 -7.22
C ILE A 297 -22.28 6.26 -7.16
N LEU A 298 -22.58 7.43 -7.74
CA LEU A 298 -23.92 8.01 -7.79
C LEU A 298 -24.76 7.44 -8.94
N THR A 299 -24.16 6.77 -9.89
CA THR A 299 -24.88 6.10 -10.98
C THR A 299 -25.67 4.90 -10.44
N PRO A 300 -27.00 4.82 -10.68
CA PRO A 300 -27.81 3.69 -10.25
C PRO A 300 -27.33 2.37 -10.85
N ARG A 301 -27.31 1.30 -10.04
CA ARG A 301 -26.89 -0.04 -10.48
C ARG A 301 -27.79 -1.13 -9.95
N ALA A 302 -28.05 -2.13 -10.77
CA ALA A 302 -28.79 -3.33 -10.37
C ALA A 302 -28.06 -4.08 -9.25
N SER A 303 -28.83 -4.56 -8.26
CA SER A 303 -28.35 -5.33 -7.12
C SER A 303 -29.46 -6.20 -6.54
N ILE A 304 -29.19 -6.80 -5.37
CA ILE A 304 -30.17 -7.52 -4.55
C ILE A 304 -30.18 -6.98 -3.13
N ASP A 305 -31.33 -7.14 -2.45
CA ASP A 305 -31.43 -6.90 -1.01
C ASP A 305 -30.99 -8.13 -0.17
N THR A 306 -30.99 -8.00 1.15
CA THR A 306 -30.64 -9.06 2.09
C THR A 306 -31.59 -10.26 2.08
N ALA A 307 -32.77 -10.13 1.45
CA ALA A 307 -33.73 -11.21 1.21
C ALA A 307 -33.57 -11.83 -0.20
N GLY A 308 -32.55 -11.42 -0.99
CA GLY A 308 -32.30 -11.92 -2.33
C GLY A 308 -33.20 -11.33 -3.42
N ARG A 309 -33.98 -10.30 -3.14
CA ARG A 309 -34.91 -9.70 -4.09
C ARG A 309 -34.19 -8.65 -4.95
N PRO A 310 -34.52 -8.55 -6.26
CA PRO A 310 -33.96 -7.52 -7.14
C PRO A 310 -34.20 -6.12 -6.60
N THR A 311 -33.17 -5.27 -6.67
CA THR A 311 -33.24 -3.86 -6.26
C THR A 311 -32.25 -3.01 -7.08
N GLU A 312 -32.33 -1.70 -6.91
CA GLU A 312 -31.37 -0.76 -7.45
C GLU A 312 -30.63 -0.06 -6.31
N VAL A 313 -29.35 0.15 -6.47
CA VAL A 313 -28.50 0.80 -5.47
C VAL A 313 -27.82 2.03 -6.06
N VAL A 314 -28.00 3.16 -5.38
CA VAL A 314 -27.24 4.40 -5.55
C VAL A 314 -26.46 4.63 -4.26
N THR A 315 -25.14 4.68 -4.33
CA THR A 315 -24.34 4.91 -3.14
C THR A 315 -24.11 6.41 -2.94
N LYS A 316 -24.95 7.01 -2.12
CA LYS A 316 -24.76 8.40 -1.67
C LYS A 316 -23.65 8.43 -0.62
N GLY A 317 -22.85 9.50 -0.58
CA GLY A 317 -21.79 9.66 0.41
C GLY A 317 -20.55 10.33 -0.15
N ARG A 318 -19.51 10.41 0.68
CA ARG A 318 -18.23 11.05 0.38
C ARG A 318 -17.22 9.99 -0.06
N HIS A 319 -17.13 9.75 -1.39
CA HIS A 319 -16.25 8.74 -1.96
C HIS A 319 -15.14 9.36 -2.80
N ASP A 320 -14.00 8.67 -2.88
CA ASP A 320 -12.91 9.06 -3.78
C ASP A 320 -13.32 8.76 -5.23
N PRO A 321 -13.26 9.71 -6.17
CA PRO A 321 -13.45 9.41 -7.58
C PRO A 321 -12.33 8.53 -8.14
N CYS A 322 -11.14 8.60 -7.54
CA CYS A 322 -10.01 7.71 -7.82
C CYS A 322 -9.30 7.35 -6.51
N VAL A 323 -9.47 6.13 -6.03
CA VAL A 323 -8.80 5.67 -4.79
C VAL A 323 -7.29 5.50 -4.95
N GLY A 324 -6.79 5.44 -6.19
CA GLY A 324 -5.37 5.32 -6.50
C GLY A 324 -4.53 6.45 -5.91
N ILE A 325 -5.06 7.68 -5.85
CA ILE A 325 -4.38 8.82 -5.26
C ILE A 325 -3.91 8.48 -3.84
N ARG A 326 -4.82 8.01 -3.00
CA ARG A 326 -4.53 7.67 -1.61
C ARG A 326 -3.84 6.31 -1.43
N ALA A 327 -3.85 5.47 -2.46
CA ALA A 327 -3.21 4.16 -2.42
C ALA A 327 -1.68 4.25 -2.62
N THR A 328 -1.15 5.35 -3.16
CA THR A 328 0.30 5.52 -3.35
C THR A 328 1.09 5.36 -2.03
N PRO A 329 0.84 6.13 -0.96
CA PRO A 329 1.54 5.93 0.31
C PRO A 329 1.22 4.59 0.98
N ILE A 330 0.07 3.97 0.67
CA ILE A 330 -0.26 2.62 1.18
C ILE A 330 0.65 1.57 0.53
N ALA A 331 0.85 1.65 -0.77
CA ALA A 331 1.72 0.73 -1.51
C ALA A 331 3.19 0.87 -1.06
N GLU A 332 3.66 2.10 -0.83
CA GLU A 332 4.97 2.34 -0.22
C GLU A 332 5.12 1.65 1.13
N ALA A 333 4.13 1.80 2.00
CA ALA A 333 4.12 1.18 3.32
C ALA A 333 4.16 -0.35 3.23
N MET A 334 3.36 -0.96 2.35
CA MET A 334 3.33 -2.41 2.20
C MET A 334 4.65 -2.96 1.65
N LEU A 335 5.31 -2.26 0.70
CA LEU A 335 6.63 -2.65 0.23
C LEU A 335 7.67 -2.59 1.37
N ALA A 336 7.63 -1.54 2.18
CA ALA A 336 8.53 -1.40 3.33
C ALA A 336 8.34 -2.53 4.36
N LEU A 337 7.09 -2.96 4.62
CA LEU A 337 6.79 -4.07 5.53
C LEU A 337 7.40 -5.39 5.01
N VAL A 338 7.29 -5.66 3.70
CA VAL A 338 7.90 -6.86 3.09
C VAL A 338 9.41 -6.82 3.22
N ILE A 339 10.06 -5.71 2.86
CA ILE A 339 11.51 -5.58 2.94
C ILE A 339 11.99 -5.73 4.39
N MET A 340 11.27 -5.14 5.35
CA MET A 340 11.58 -5.26 6.78
C MET A 340 11.51 -6.70 7.28
N GLU A 341 10.47 -7.44 6.91
CA GLU A 341 10.30 -8.86 7.24
C GLU A 341 11.50 -9.69 6.74
N HIS A 342 11.83 -9.56 5.45
CA HIS A 342 12.94 -10.30 4.85
C HIS A 342 14.31 -9.87 5.40
N ALA A 343 14.49 -8.61 5.76
CA ALA A 343 15.71 -8.14 6.40
C ALA A 343 15.93 -8.78 7.77
N LEU A 344 14.87 -8.95 8.57
CA LEU A 344 14.95 -9.66 9.85
C LEU A 344 15.19 -11.16 9.67
N GLN A 345 14.52 -11.79 8.69
CA GLN A 345 14.75 -13.20 8.36
C GLN A 345 16.20 -13.44 7.93
N HIS A 346 16.73 -12.58 7.06
CA HIS A 346 18.12 -12.66 6.62
C HIS A 346 19.09 -12.56 7.80
N ARG A 347 18.89 -11.60 8.71
CA ARG A 347 19.72 -11.45 9.91
C ARG A 347 19.70 -12.72 10.78
N ALA A 348 18.54 -13.35 10.91
CA ALA A 348 18.41 -14.56 11.73
C ALA A 348 19.09 -15.79 11.10
N GLN A 349 19.08 -15.90 9.76
CA GLN A 349 19.57 -17.08 9.05
C GLN A 349 20.99 -16.91 8.47
N CYS A 350 21.28 -15.75 7.90
CA CYS A 350 22.47 -15.51 7.08
C CYS A 350 23.37 -14.38 7.59
N GLY A 351 23.13 -13.85 8.80
CA GLY A 351 23.87 -12.71 9.33
C GLY A 351 25.40 -12.88 9.39
N ASP A 352 25.87 -14.12 9.51
CA ASP A 352 27.30 -14.46 9.57
C ASP A 352 27.87 -14.92 8.21
N VAL A 353 27.04 -15.02 7.16
CA VAL A 353 27.49 -15.46 5.84
C VAL A 353 28.34 -14.39 5.17
N ARG A 354 29.47 -14.79 4.61
CA ARG A 354 30.32 -13.93 3.77
C ARG A 354 30.58 -14.63 2.44
N SER A 355 30.25 -13.97 1.35
CA SER A 355 30.61 -14.46 0.01
C SER A 355 32.09 -14.30 -0.23
N GLY A 356 32.71 -15.24 -0.94
CA GLY A 356 34.08 -15.11 -1.43
C GLY A 356 34.26 -14.14 -2.60
N LEU A 357 33.14 -13.61 -3.15
CA LEU A 357 33.13 -12.62 -4.22
C LEU A 357 32.66 -11.26 -3.63
N ALA A 358 33.40 -10.22 -3.96
CA ALA A 358 32.94 -8.86 -3.65
C ALA A 358 31.64 -8.56 -4.45
N PRO A 359 30.66 -7.85 -3.87
CA PRO A 359 29.50 -7.42 -4.61
C PRO A 359 29.87 -6.61 -5.84
N ILE A 360 29.13 -6.79 -6.93
CA ILE A 360 29.28 -5.90 -8.09
C ILE A 360 28.89 -4.47 -7.73
N ALA A 361 29.43 -3.50 -8.47
CA ALA A 361 29.17 -2.09 -8.21
C ALA A 361 27.67 -1.77 -8.15
N GLY A 362 27.27 -0.93 -7.19
CA GLY A 362 25.87 -0.55 -6.96
C GLY A 362 25.05 -1.53 -6.13
N ALA A 363 25.53 -2.73 -5.84
CA ALA A 363 24.86 -3.65 -4.91
C ALA A 363 25.26 -3.35 -3.47
N LEU A 364 24.27 -3.07 -2.62
CA LEU A 364 24.47 -2.94 -1.18
C LEU A 364 24.53 -4.34 -0.54
N THR A 365 25.51 -4.55 0.33
CA THR A 365 25.60 -5.77 1.17
C THR A 365 25.06 -5.52 2.57
N LEU A 366 24.61 -6.59 3.20
CA LEU A 366 24.19 -6.64 4.61
C LEU A 366 25.39 -6.68 5.56
#